data_cbf922b51f1ef3ad70f18f896fb81180
#
_entry.id   cbf922b51f1ef3ad70f18f896fb81180
#
_cell.length_a   1.000
_cell.length_b   1.000
_cell.length_c   1.000
_cell.angle_alpha   90.00
_cell.angle_beta   90.00
_cell.angle_gamma   90.00
#
_symmetry.space_group_name_H-M   'P 1'
#
loop_
_entity.id
_entity.type
_entity.pdbx_description
1 polymer ?
#
loop_
_entity_poly.entity_id
_entity_poly.type
_entity_poly.pdbx_seq_one_letter_code
_entity_poly.pdbx_strand_id
1 'polypeptide(L)'
;MHTPPYPTQSYLKKRTMKTFRAALFALIVLLSAACSRPASDIVESSTNGLSGVRMPVQVTLREGVELAEDDLEDAVSFTPGADIEVSRQGVRMLRIVPKSPLKSDTRYKVTLDASKLTGGKAKGVAEFEFSTPKLRFSYNPCWLQQSDDLKYYVLVGETVSSDYVAADYVEQRLKIKGLLKPEVAWTHSEDGTVHKYRV
;
A
#
# COMPACT_ATOMS: atom_id res chain seq x y z
N MET A 1 -67.19 -14.84 58.98
CA MET A 1 -66.77 -15.27 57.65
C MET A 1 -66.26 -14.07 56.89
N HIS A 2 -64.92 -13.86 56.79
CA HIS A 2 -64.32 -12.79 56.05
C HIS A 2 -63.73 -13.35 54.79
N THR A 3 -64.23 -12.96 53.64
CA THR A 3 -63.66 -13.24 52.35
C THR A 3 -62.51 -12.23 52.01
N PRO A 4 -61.32 -12.65 51.53
CA PRO A 4 -60.29 -11.71 51.14
C PRO A 4 -60.57 -11.08 49.79
N PRO A 5 -60.16 -9.81 49.55
CA PRO A 5 -60.43 -9.11 48.31
C PRO A 5 -59.49 -9.61 47.19
N TYR A 6 -60.05 -9.83 46.00
CA TYR A 6 -59.32 -10.19 44.78
C TYR A 6 -58.40 -9.07 44.32
N PRO A 7 -57.18 -9.32 43.83
CA PRO A 7 -56.28 -8.31 43.32
C PRO A 7 -56.78 -7.74 41.97
N THR A 8 -56.84 -6.44 41.89
CA THR A 8 -57.33 -5.67 40.74
C THR A 8 -56.48 -5.91 39.47
N GLN A 9 -57.15 -6.07 38.34
CA GLN A 9 -56.57 -6.29 36.97
C GLN A 9 -55.55 -5.23 36.50
N SER A 10 -55.38 -4.14 37.21
CA SER A 10 -54.49 -3.04 36.82
C SER A 10 -52.95 -3.40 36.95
N TYR A 11 -52.62 -4.34 37.81
CA TYR A 11 -51.19 -4.76 38.03
C TYR A 11 -50.62 -5.64 36.92
N LEU A 12 -51.42 -6.44 36.26
CA LEU A 12 -51.01 -7.30 35.19
C LEU A 12 -50.67 -6.55 33.88
N LYS A 13 -51.40 -5.46 33.62
CA LYS A 13 -51.22 -4.66 32.39
C LYS A 13 -49.92 -3.83 32.39
N LYS A 14 -49.42 -3.40 33.55
CA LYS A 14 -48.15 -2.67 33.67
C LYS A 14 -46.91 -3.55 33.56
N ARG A 15 -47.00 -4.85 33.95
CA ARG A 15 -45.89 -5.77 33.93
C ARG A 15 -45.61 -6.31 32.53
N THR A 16 -46.64 -6.57 31.73
CA THR A 16 -46.51 -7.03 30.32
C THR A 16 -45.98 -5.94 29.40
N MET A 17 -46.34 -4.65 29.65
CA MET A 17 -45.84 -3.55 28.84
C MET A 17 -44.36 -3.24 29.05
N LYS A 18 -43.79 -3.46 30.26
CA LYS A 18 -42.38 -3.28 30.54
C LYS A 18 -41.51 -4.40 29.90
N THR A 19 -41.97 -5.64 29.94
CA THR A 19 -41.30 -6.77 29.32
C THR A 19 -41.34 -6.70 27.81
N PHE A 20 -42.43 -6.23 27.20
CA PHE A 20 -42.55 -6.04 25.76
C PHE A 20 -41.61 -4.92 25.23
N ARG A 21 -41.49 -3.82 25.97
CA ARG A 21 -40.54 -2.74 25.62
C ARG A 21 -39.11 -3.16 25.75
N ALA A 22 -38.73 -3.95 26.77
CA ALA A 22 -37.39 -4.50 26.92
C ALA A 22 -37.04 -5.52 25.82
N ALA A 23 -38.00 -6.37 25.44
CA ALA A 23 -37.81 -7.35 24.34
C ALA A 23 -37.68 -6.64 22.97
N LEU A 24 -38.46 -5.56 22.73
CA LEU A 24 -38.36 -4.79 21.49
C LEU A 24 -37.05 -4.02 21.39
N PHE A 25 -36.53 -3.47 22.50
CA PHE A 25 -35.19 -2.82 22.53
C PHE A 25 -34.07 -3.83 22.30
N ALA A 26 -34.13 -5.03 22.90
CA ALA A 26 -33.18 -6.09 22.68
C ALA A 26 -33.18 -6.60 21.22
N LEU A 27 -34.33 -6.67 20.57
CA LEU A 27 -34.47 -7.04 19.17
C LEU A 27 -33.89 -5.97 18.22
N ILE A 28 -34.06 -4.69 18.52
CA ILE A 28 -33.50 -3.59 17.73
C ILE A 28 -31.96 -3.58 17.85
N VAL A 29 -31.40 -3.84 19.03
CA VAL A 29 -29.94 -3.92 19.24
C VAL A 29 -29.34 -5.13 18.52
N LEU A 30 -30.05 -6.26 18.44
CA LEU A 30 -29.63 -7.45 17.71
C LEU A 30 -29.67 -7.26 16.17
N LEU A 31 -30.60 -6.46 15.66
CA LEU A 31 -30.70 -6.15 14.23
C LEU A 31 -29.63 -5.15 13.75
N SER A 32 -29.08 -4.30 14.62
CA SER A 32 -28.01 -3.39 14.28
C SER A 32 -26.59 -4.02 14.21
N ALA A 33 -26.44 -5.26 14.70
CA ALA A 33 -25.16 -6.00 14.64
C ALA A 33 -24.95 -6.76 13.32
N ALA A 34 -25.86 -6.70 12.35
CA ALA A 34 -25.93 -7.68 11.26
C ALA A 34 -25.53 -7.18 9.88
N CYS A 35 -24.81 -6.05 9.72
CA CYS A 35 -24.43 -5.59 8.38
C CYS A 35 -23.00 -5.06 8.27
N SER A 36 -22.02 -5.70 8.90
CA SER A 36 -20.61 -5.45 8.55
C SER A 36 -20.10 -6.58 7.66
N ARG A 37 -19.68 -6.23 6.43
CA ARG A 37 -19.03 -7.20 5.52
C ARG A 37 -17.72 -7.67 6.12
N PRO A 38 -17.35 -8.96 6.00
CA PRO A 38 -16.01 -9.42 6.36
C PRO A 38 -14.96 -8.73 5.46
N ALA A 39 -13.78 -8.47 5.99
CA ALA A 39 -12.73 -7.73 5.30
C ALA A 39 -12.27 -8.40 3.98
N SER A 40 -12.27 -9.73 3.93
CA SER A 40 -11.96 -10.49 2.71
C SER A 40 -12.91 -10.19 1.53
N ASP A 41 -14.12 -9.69 1.81
CA ASP A 41 -15.15 -9.45 0.79
C ASP A 41 -15.15 -8.01 0.27
N ILE A 42 -14.30 -7.13 0.80
CA ILE A 42 -14.26 -5.74 0.36
C ILE A 42 -13.29 -5.48 -0.80
N VAL A 43 -12.28 -6.32 -0.98
CA VAL A 43 -11.27 -6.16 -2.02
C VAL A 43 -11.69 -6.95 -3.26
N GLU A 44 -11.80 -6.26 -4.41
CA GLU A 44 -12.04 -6.85 -5.71
C GLU A 44 -10.72 -7.27 -6.38
N SER A 45 -9.74 -6.37 -6.35
CA SER A 45 -8.42 -6.62 -6.91
C SER A 45 -7.34 -5.83 -6.16
N SER A 46 -6.13 -6.34 -6.19
CA SER A 46 -4.95 -5.68 -5.63
C SER A 46 -3.72 -5.97 -6.48
N THR A 47 -2.71 -5.12 -6.35
CA THR A 47 -1.38 -5.41 -6.91
C THR A 47 -0.89 -6.75 -6.38
N ASN A 48 -0.48 -7.64 -7.29
CA ASN A 48 0.06 -8.95 -6.97
C ASN A 48 1.27 -9.27 -7.87
N GLY A 49 1.98 -10.34 -7.57
CA GLY A 49 3.16 -10.77 -8.33
C GLY A 49 4.35 -9.84 -8.14
N LEU A 50 5.01 -9.45 -9.24
CA LEU A 50 6.18 -8.57 -9.22
C LEU A 50 5.76 -7.12 -9.47
N SER A 51 6.23 -6.21 -8.61
CA SER A 51 6.04 -4.76 -8.73
C SER A 51 7.38 -4.06 -8.54
N GLY A 52 7.69 -3.06 -9.37
CA GLY A 52 8.91 -2.27 -9.26
C GLY A 52 9.00 -1.52 -7.92
N VAL A 53 10.22 -1.25 -7.48
CA VAL A 53 10.48 -0.67 -6.14
C VAL A 53 9.90 0.74 -5.93
N ARG A 54 9.53 1.44 -7.00
CA ARG A 54 8.87 2.76 -6.97
C ARG A 54 7.44 2.73 -7.50
N MET A 55 6.97 1.57 -7.95
CA MET A 55 5.64 1.46 -8.55
C MET A 55 4.55 1.60 -7.49
N PRO A 56 3.48 2.34 -7.78
CA PRO A 56 2.33 2.40 -6.91
C PRO A 56 1.69 1.02 -6.73
N VAL A 57 1.31 0.72 -5.51
CA VAL A 57 0.45 -0.41 -5.17
C VAL A 57 -1.00 0.06 -5.27
N GLN A 58 -1.83 -0.68 -6.01
CA GLN A 58 -3.23 -0.34 -6.24
C GLN A 58 -4.14 -1.38 -5.61
N VAL A 59 -5.24 -0.90 -5.03
CA VAL A 59 -6.30 -1.75 -4.47
C VAL A 59 -7.63 -1.22 -4.98
N THR A 60 -8.44 -2.10 -5.55
CA THR A 60 -9.80 -1.78 -5.97
C THR A 60 -10.78 -2.44 -5.02
N LEU A 61 -11.69 -1.67 -4.47
CA LEU A 61 -12.78 -2.18 -3.64
C LEU A 61 -13.92 -2.69 -4.50
N ARG A 62 -14.66 -3.67 -4.02
CA ARG A 62 -15.84 -4.22 -4.68
C ARG A 62 -16.94 -3.18 -4.85
N GLU A 63 -17.82 -3.43 -5.79
CA GLU A 63 -18.99 -2.59 -6.02
C GLU A 63 -19.84 -2.46 -4.76
N GLY A 64 -20.31 -1.24 -4.49
CA GLY A 64 -21.07 -0.90 -3.28
C GLY A 64 -20.23 -0.78 -2.01
N VAL A 65 -18.88 -0.82 -2.10
CA VAL A 65 -17.94 -0.47 -1.04
C VAL A 65 -17.24 0.82 -1.42
N GLU A 66 -17.35 1.84 -0.58
CA GLU A 66 -16.74 3.15 -0.80
C GLU A 66 -15.65 3.43 0.22
N LEU A 67 -14.59 4.11 -0.22
CA LEU A 67 -13.54 4.58 0.66
C LEU A 67 -14.02 5.73 1.55
N ALA A 68 -13.53 5.77 2.78
CA ALA A 68 -13.69 6.92 3.66
C ALA A 68 -13.03 8.16 3.04
N GLU A 69 -13.42 9.35 3.52
CA GLU A 69 -12.86 10.60 3.01
C GLU A 69 -11.54 10.99 3.68
N ASP A 70 -11.34 10.58 4.93
CA ASP A 70 -10.21 10.99 5.77
C ASP A 70 -9.28 9.81 6.14
N ASP A 71 -8.02 10.13 6.44
CA ASP A 71 -6.98 9.30 7.10
C ASP A 71 -6.80 7.87 6.57
N LEU A 72 -6.67 7.74 5.26
CA LEU A 72 -6.44 6.45 4.62
C LEU A 72 -5.03 5.87 4.91
N GLU A 73 -4.05 6.71 5.28
CA GLU A 73 -2.68 6.24 5.60
C GLU A 73 -2.68 5.30 6.80
N ASP A 74 -3.42 5.63 7.86
CA ASP A 74 -3.53 4.82 9.08
C ASP A 74 -4.25 3.48 8.87
N ALA A 75 -4.92 3.32 7.74
CA ALA A 75 -5.63 2.09 7.39
C ALA A 75 -4.76 1.08 6.65
N VAL A 76 -3.52 1.46 6.26
CA VAL A 76 -2.63 0.64 5.44
C VAL A 76 -1.32 0.41 6.15
N SER A 77 -0.85 -0.82 6.18
CA SER A 77 0.48 -1.14 6.69
C SER A 77 1.20 -2.16 5.80
N PHE A 78 2.53 -2.05 5.78
CA PHE A 78 3.42 -2.94 5.03
C PHE A 78 4.28 -3.77 5.98
N THR A 79 4.50 -5.03 5.63
CA THR A 79 5.48 -5.88 6.28
C THR A 79 6.39 -6.50 5.21
N PRO A 80 7.69 -6.19 5.18
CA PRO A 80 8.41 -5.23 6.03
C PRO A 80 7.88 -3.80 5.94
N GLY A 81 8.08 -2.99 7.00
CA GLY A 81 7.61 -1.60 7.05
C GLY A 81 8.17 -0.75 5.92
N ALA A 82 7.36 0.14 5.37
CA ALA A 82 7.71 1.12 4.36
C ALA A 82 6.96 2.43 4.63
N ASP A 83 7.62 3.56 4.38
CA ASP A 83 6.97 4.86 4.37
C ASP A 83 6.13 4.98 3.10
N ILE A 84 4.86 5.24 3.25
CA ILE A 84 3.90 5.27 2.16
C ILE A 84 3.11 6.58 2.18
N GLU A 85 2.60 6.95 1.04
CA GLU A 85 1.54 7.93 0.85
C GLU A 85 0.34 7.20 0.28
N VAL A 86 -0.82 7.43 0.88
CA VAL A 86 -2.06 6.77 0.48
C VAL A 86 -3.02 7.80 -0.07
N SER A 87 -3.51 7.58 -1.27
CA SER A 87 -4.46 8.47 -1.93
C SER A 87 -5.62 7.71 -2.54
N ARG A 88 -6.76 8.37 -2.61
CA ARG A 88 -7.96 7.86 -3.23
C ARG A 88 -8.00 8.23 -4.71
N GLN A 89 -8.27 7.26 -5.57
CA GLN A 89 -8.55 7.48 -6.98
C GLN A 89 -10.02 7.12 -7.28
N GLY A 90 -10.89 8.14 -7.28
CA GLY A 90 -12.33 7.92 -7.36
C GLY A 90 -12.90 7.31 -6.08
N VAL A 91 -14.05 6.63 -6.17
CA VAL A 91 -14.81 6.16 -4.99
C VAL A 91 -14.34 4.80 -4.44
N ARG A 92 -13.63 4.00 -5.25
CA ARG A 92 -13.32 2.59 -4.93
C ARG A 92 -11.85 2.22 -5.09
N MET A 93 -11.02 3.09 -5.63
CA MET A 93 -9.61 2.76 -5.87
C MET A 93 -8.72 3.48 -4.87
N LEU A 94 -7.88 2.71 -4.20
CA LEU A 94 -6.81 3.16 -3.34
C LEU A 94 -5.49 3.08 -4.09
N ARG A 95 -4.72 4.15 -4.09
CA ARG A 95 -3.37 4.23 -4.64
C ARG A 95 -2.38 4.47 -3.51
N ILE A 96 -1.46 3.55 -3.34
CA ILE A 96 -0.44 3.57 -2.28
C ILE A 96 0.91 3.77 -2.95
N VAL A 97 1.60 4.85 -2.64
CA VAL A 97 2.89 5.22 -3.25
C VAL A 97 3.98 5.14 -2.18
N PRO A 98 5.03 4.35 -2.38
CA PRO A 98 6.19 4.40 -1.50
C PRO A 98 6.87 5.77 -1.56
N LYS A 99 7.05 6.44 -0.41
CA LYS A 99 7.78 7.72 -0.30
C LYS A 99 9.28 7.55 -0.60
N SER A 100 9.80 6.36 -0.35
CA SER A 100 11.16 5.93 -0.70
C SER A 100 11.12 4.60 -1.45
N PRO A 101 12.10 4.29 -2.31
CA PRO A 101 12.14 3.01 -3.00
C PRO A 101 12.05 1.83 -2.03
N LEU A 102 11.18 0.88 -2.32
CA LEU A 102 11.09 -0.36 -1.58
C LEU A 102 12.39 -1.17 -1.71
N LYS A 103 12.64 -2.07 -0.77
CA LYS A 103 13.79 -2.99 -0.88
C LYS A 103 13.57 -3.95 -2.04
N SER A 104 14.58 -4.13 -2.90
CA SER A 104 14.57 -5.13 -3.96
C SER A 104 14.61 -6.56 -3.39
N ASP A 105 14.22 -7.55 -4.19
CA ASP A 105 14.20 -8.98 -3.83
C ASP A 105 13.46 -9.25 -2.51
N THR A 106 12.35 -8.55 -2.29
CA THR A 106 11.62 -8.55 -1.03
C THR A 106 10.15 -8.83 -1.26
N ARG A 107 9.59 -9.75 -0.47
CA ARG A 107 8.14 -9.98 -0.39
C ARG A 107 7.54 -9.03 0.61
N TYR A 108 6.54 -8.29 0.17
CA TYR A 108 5.76 -7.37 0.99
C TYR A 108 4.37 -7.93 1.21
N LYS A 109 3.95 -7.97 2.47
CA LYS A 109 2.57 -8.20 2.87
C LYS A 109 1.94 -6.86 3.16
N VAL A 110 0.83 -6.57 2.53
CA VAL A 110 0.02 -5.36 2.75
C VAL A 110 -1.19 -5.74 3.56
N THR A 111 -1.41 -5.01 4.62
CA THR A 111 -2.52 -5.20 5.54
C THR A 111 -3.42 -3.98 5.50
N LEU A 112 -4.70 -4.18 5.28
CA LEU A 112 -5.73 -3.14 5.15
C LEU A 112 -6.74 -3.27 6.28
N ASP A 113 -6.86 -2.25 7.13
CA ASP A 113 -7.95 -2.16 8.12
C ASP A 113 -9.24 -1.74 7.43
N ALA A 114 -10.15 -2.69 7.27
CA ALA A 114 -11.41 -2.48 6.58
C ALA A 114 -12.30 -1.44 7.28
N SER A 115 -12.24 -1.35 8.61
CA SER A 115 -13.02 -0.39 9.36
C SER A 115 -12.56 1.04 9.09
N LYS A 116 -11.27 1.29 9.12
CA LYS A 116 -10.70 2.60 8.80
C LYS A 116 -10.91 2.96 7.34
N LEU A 117 -10.67 2.03 6.40
CA LEU A 117 -10.87 2.25 4.97
C LEU A 117 -12.29 2.63 4.59
N THR A 118 -13.29 2.12 5.30
CA THR A 118 -14.71 2.27 4.93
C THR A 118 -15.51 3.14 5.91
N GLY A 119 -14.87 3.83 6.84
CA GLY A 119 -15.55 4.61 7.86
C GLY A 119 -16.47 3.76 8.75
N GLY A 120 -16.06 2.53 9.10
CA GLY A 120 -16.78 1.59 9.95
C GLY A 120 -17.86 0.75 9.27
N LYS A 121 -18.06 0.89 7.95
CA LYS A 121 -19.04 0.11 7.18
C LYS A 121 -18.63 -1.36 7.00
N ALA A 122 -17.32 -1.66 7.03
CA ALA A 122 -16.77 -3.01 7.05
C ALA A 122 -15.91 -3.21 8.30
N LYS A 123 -15.65 -4.48 8.67
CA LYS A 123 -14.83 -4.82 9.85
C LYS A 123 -13.80 -5.87 9.49
N GLY A 124 -12.70 -5.88 10.26
CA GLY A 124 -11.62 -6.85 10.11
C GLY A 124 -10.48 -6.34 9.23
N VAL A 125 -9.64 -7.25 8.79
CA VAL A 125 -8.39 -6.97 8.08
C VAL A 125 -8.38 -7.73 6.77
N ALA A 126 -8.12 -7.02 5.66
CA ALA A 126 -7.82 -7.65 4.37
C ALA A 126 -6.30 -7.66 4.16
N GLU A 127 -5.78 -8.72 3.56
CA GLU A 127 -4.35 -8.91 3.33
C GLU A 127 -4.08 -9.36 1.91
N PHE A 128 -2.99 -8.88 1.33
CA PHE A 128 -2.46 -9.37 0.06
C PHE A 128 -0.94 -9.24 0.04
N GLU A 129 -0.31 -9.88 -0.93
CA GLU A 129 1.15 -9.90 -1.05
C GLU A 129 1.59 -9.54 -2.47
N PHE A 130 2.73 -8.89 -2.55
CA PHE A 130 3.48 -8.70 -3.79
C PHE A 130 4.98 -8.82 -3.50
N SER A 131 5.80 -8.90 -4.54
CA SER A 131 7.26 -8.95 -4.38
C SER A 131 7.90 -7.91 -5.28
N THR A 132 9.02 -7.37 -4.83
CA THR A 132 9.90 -6.54 -5.66
C THR A 132 10.91 -7.43 -6.38
N PRO A 133 11.29 -7.10 -7.63
CA PRO A 133 12.24 -7.90 -8.36
C PRO A 133 13.65 -7.84 -7.75
N LYS A 134 14.42 -8.89 -7.95
CA LYS A 134 15.84 -8.88 -7.66
C LYS A 134 16.54 -7.90 -8.59
N LEU A 135 17.28 -6.96 -8.02
CA LEU A 135 18.08 -6.01 -8.77
C LEU A 135 19.19 -6.71 -9.54
N ARG A 136 19.25 -6.45 -10.84
CA ARG A 136 20.28 -6.95 -11.75
C ARG A 136 20.87 -5.78 -12.52
N PHE A 137 22.15 -5.88 -12.83
CA PHE A 137 22.85 -4.93 -13.68
C PHE A 137 23.34 -5.63 -14.95
N SER A 138 23.23 -4.94 -16.07
CA SER A 138 23.91 -5.24 -17.30
C SER A 138 24.85 -4.08 -17.65
N TYR A 139 25.99 -4.42 -18.21
CA TYR A 139 27.01 -3.46 -18.60
C TYR A 139 27.16 -3.53 -20.10
N ASN A 140 26.96 -2.42 -20.77
CA ASN A 140 27.28 -2.30 -22.18
C ASN A 140 28.78 -2.13 -22.33
N PRO A 141 29.37 -2.66 -23.41
CA PRO A 141 30.82 -2.49 -23.67
C PRO A 141 31.18 -1.01 -23.66
N CYS A 142 32.27 -0.67 -23.00
CA CYS A 142 32.83 0.67 -23.06
C CYS A 142 33.50 0.90 -24.42
N TRP A 143 33.48 2.14 -24.89
CA TRP A 143 34.18 2.53 -26.11
C TRP A 143 34.92 3.85 -25.89
N LEU A 144 35.92 4.13 -26.73
CA LEU A 144 36.62 5.38 -26.75
C LEU A 144 35.97 6.31 -27.76
N GLN A 145 35.62 7.49 -27.30
CA GLN A 145 35.09 8.58 -28.11
C GLN A 145 36.12 9.69 -28.13
N GLN A 146 36.40 10.27 -29.29
CA GLN A 146 37.26 11.44 -29.38
C GLN A 146 36.54 12.64 -28.76
N SER A 147 37.29 13.48 -28.02
CA SER A 147 36.75 14.74 -27.46
C SER A 147 36.37 15.71 -28.56
N ASP A 148 35.47 16.66 -28.26
CA ASP A 148 34.94 17.64 -29.23
C ASP A 148 36.04 18.53 -29.78
N ASP A 149 37.11 18.79 -29.00
CA ASP A 149 38.28 19.58 -29.41
C ASP A 149 39.38 18.72 -30.05
N LEU A 150 39.16 17.42 -30.27
CA LEU A 150 40.03 16.44 -30.92
C LEU A 150 41.36 16.22 -30.20
N LYS A 151 41.54 16.65 -28.96
CA LYS A 151 42.83 16.57 -28.26
C LYS A 151 43.04 15.30 -27.47
N TYR A 152 41.95 14.63 -27.03
CA TYR A 152 42.02 13.42 -26.22
C TYR A 152 40.86 12.47 -26.50
N TYR A 153 40.93 11.29 -25.95
CA TYR A 153 39.86 10.29 -26.00
C TYR A 153 39.18 10.20 -24.64
N VAL A 154 37.89 10.06 -24.67
CA VAL A 154 37.01 9.87 -23.50
C VAL A 154 36.53 8.44 -23.52
N LEU A 155 36.71 7.73 -22.43
CA LEU A 155 36.07 6.45 -22.23
C LEU A 155 34.58 6.67 -21.88
N VAL A 156 33.72 6.10 -22.70
CA VAL A 156 32.26 6.19 -22.50
C VAL A 156 31.72 4.80 -22.18
N GLY A 157 30.85 4.69 -21.22
CA GLY A 157 30.19 3.44 -20.87
C GLY A 157 28.80 3.64 -20.34
N GLU A 158 28.05 2.54 -20.25
CA GLU A 158 26.68 2.53 -19.79
C GLU A 158 26.42 1.30 -18.93
N THR A 159 25.69 1.52 -17.86
CA THR A 159 25.15 0.47 -16.97
C THR A 159 23.64 0.58 -16.96
N VAL A 160 22.97 -0.54 -17.15
CA VAL A 160 21.50 -0.64 -17.11
C VAL A 160 21.09 -1.52 -15.95
N SER A 161 20.18 -1.03 -15.13
CA SER A 161 19.60 -1.80 -14.02
C SER A 161 18.21 -2.32 -14.38
N SER A 162 17.81 -3.44 -13.79
CA SER A 162 16.50 -4.06 -14.03
C SER A 162 15.34 -3.35 -13.32
N ASP A 163 15.63 -2.40 -12.44
CA ASP A 163 14.67 -1.57 -11.72
C ASP A 163 15.38 -0.28 -11.29
N TYR A 164 14.64 0.65 -10.71
CA TYR A 164 15.18 1.90 -10.20
C TYR A 164 16.38 1.70 -9.28
N VAL A 165 17.43 2.47 -9.51
CA VAL A 165 18.61 2.60 -8.64
C VAL A 165 18.94 4.08 -8.47
N ALA A 166 19.23 4.48 -7.25
CA ALA A 166 19.70 5.84 -6.97
C ALA A 166 21.06 6.10 -7.63
N ALA A 167 21.25 7.30 -8.15
CA ALA A 167 22.48 7.71 -8.85
C ALA A 167 23.73 7.45 -7.99
N ASP A 168 23.72 7.93 -6.75
CA ASP A 168 24.83 7.79 -5.80
C ASP A 168 25.19 6.32 -5.52
N TYR A 169 24.23 5.42 -5.57
CA TYR A 169 24.47 3.99 -5.40
C TYR A 169 25.38 3.43 -6.51
N VAL A 170 25.14 3.86 -7.76
CA VAL A 170 25.93 3.41 -8.91
C VAL A 170 27.30 4.09 -8.93
N GLU A 171 27.32 5.40 -8.72
CA GLU A 171 28.53 6.22 -8.71
C GLU A 171 29.57 5.73 -7.71
N GLN A 172 29.14 5.40 -6.48
CA GLN A 172 30.03 4.89 -5.42
C GLN A 172 30.61 3.50 -5.72
N ARG A 173 29.99 2.72 -6.59
CA ARG A 173 30.35 1.32 -6.88
C ARG A 173 31.15 1.14 -8.16
N LEU A 174 31.05 2.08 -9.09
CA LEU A 174 31.90 2.03 -10.29
C LEU A 174 33.32 2.41 -9.91
N LYS A 175 34.25 1.50 -10.16
CA LYS A 175 35.69 1.71 -9.96
C LYS A 175 36.44 1.51 -11.26
N ILE A 176 37.11 2.55 -11.70
CA ILE A 176 37.92 2.53 -12.90
C ILE A 176 39.37 2.25 -12.48
N LYS A 177 39.92 1.15 -12.96
CA LYS A 177 41.30 0.74 -12.65
C LYS A 177 42.26 1.24 -13.76
N GLY A 178 43.48 1.55 -13.37
CA GLY A 178 44.56 1.91 -14.31
C GLY A 178 44.71 3.40 -14.58
N LEU A 179 43.81 4.23 -14.04
CA LEU A 179 43.92 5.69 -14.13
C LEU A 179 44.19 6.30 -12.74
N LEU A 180 45.11 7.26 -12.68
CA LEU A 180 45.36 8.05 -11.47
C LEU A 180 44.29 9.13 -11.33
N LYS A 181 43.41 8.99 -10.36
CA LYS A 181 42.34 9.95 -10.02
C LYS A 181 41.45 10.30 -11.23
N PRO A 182 40.73 9.33 -11.82
CA PRO A 182 39.87 9.62 -12.93
C PRO A 182 38.73 10.58 -12.49
N GLU A 183 38.48 11.61 -13.28
CA GLU A 183 37.30 12.42 -13.17
C GLU A 183 36.19 11.72 -13.97
N VAL A 184 35.07 11.42 -13.32
CA VAL A 184 33.96 10.71 -13.94
C VAL A 184 32.75 11.62 -14.01
N ALA A 185 32.31 11.92 -15.21
CA ALA A 185 31.05 12.61 -15.46
C ALA A 185 29.91 11.60 -15.64
N TRP A 186 28.83 11.78 -14.91
CA TRP A 186 27.68 10.91 -14.92
C TRP A 186 26.44 11.56 -15.55
N THR A 187 25.62 10.75 -16.18
CA THR A 187 24.25 11.09 -16.61
C THR A 187 23.34 9.93 -16.30
N HIS A 188 22.22 10.19 -15.64
CA HIS A 188 21.24 9.21 -15.22
C HIS A 188 19.91 9.46 -15.89
N SER A 189 19.19 8.38 -16.26
CA SER A 189 17.81 8.48 -16.73
C SER A 189 16.86 8.87 -15.58
N GLU A 190 15.75 9.51 -15.90
CA GLU A 190 14.75 9.93 -14.90
C GLU A 190 14.14 8.74 -14.13
N ASP A 191 13.97 7.61 -14.80
CA ASP A 191 13.49 6.37 -14.21
C ASP A 191 14.54 5.63 -13.37
N GLY A 192 15.80 6.14 -13.35
CA GLY A 192 16.90 5.58 -12.58
C GLY A 192 17.32 4.18 -13.01
N THR A 193 17.09 3.81 -14.29
CA THR A 193 17.48 2.50 -14.81
C THR A 193 18.70 2.53 -15.71
N VAL A 194 19.02 3.67 -16.30
CA VAL A 194 20.18 3.84 -17.19
C VAL A 194 21.16 4.85 -16.61
N HIS A 195 22.43 4.44 -16.48
CA HIS A 195 23.51 5.24 -15.91
C HIS A 195 24.67 5.27 -16.88
N LYS A 196 24.90 6.42 -17.51
CA LYS A 196 26.00 6.65 -18.45
C LYS A 196 27.15 7.35 -17.74
N TYR A 197 28.36 6.99 -18.06
CA TYR A 197 29.55 7.62 -17.54
C TYR A 197 30.57 7.95 -18.64
N ARG A 198 31.33 9.02 -18.42
CA ARG A 198 32.43 9.48 -19.25
C ARG A 198 33.65 9.72 -18.37
N VAL A 199 34.81 9.29 -18.81
CA VAL A 199 36.11 9.39 -18.10
C VAL A 199 37.18 9.94 -19.00
#